data_f60ca4f76f0a49f7acb48a90a9065043
#
_entry.id   f60ca4f76f0a49f7acb48a90a9065043
#
_cell.length_a   1.000
_cell.length_b   1.000
_cell.length_c   1.000
_cell.angle_alpha   90.00
_cell.angle_beta   90.00
_cell.angle_gamma   90.00
#
_symmetry.space_group_name_H-M   'P 1'
#
loop_
_entity.id
_entity.type
_entity.pdbx_description
1 polymer ?
#
loop_
_entity_poly.entity_id
_entity_poly.type
_entity_poly.pdbx_seq_one_letter_code
_entity_poly.pdbx_strand_id
1 'polypeptide(L)'
;MDRELFEMEMRSSGRSTRVVLRGELDLAAALELQDFLAELNAGTFDRVVVDLRELTFIDSTGMNFAYRLDRWGREAGRSLVFTRPTPDVLRKLEVAGLAQQFRFIEPDDDVA
;
A
#
# COMPACT_ATOMS: atom_id res chain seq x y z
N MET A 1 -0.93 -23.53 -14.15
CA MET A 1 -1.11 -22.11 -14.32
C MET A 1 -0.31 -21.36 -13.28
N ASP A 2 0.48 -20.43 -13.74
CA ASP A 2 1.38 -19.72 -12.85
C ASP A 2 0.69 -18.53 -12.22
N ARG A 3 0.74 -18.48 -10.91
CA ARG A 3 0.30 -17.34 -10.16
C ARG A 3 1.47 -16.38 -10.03
N GLU A 4 1.23 -15.10 -10.23
CA GLU A 4 2.23 -14.10 -10.06
C GLU A 4 2.58 -13.97 -8.58
N LEU A 5 3.85 -14.09 -8.26
CA LEU A 5 4.30 -14.02 -6.88
C LEU A 5 4.14 -12.60 -6.34
N PHE A 6 3.74 -12.51 -5.08
CA PHE A 6 3.71 -11.24 -4.40
C PHE A 6 5.09 -10.89 -3.86
N GLU A 7 5.48 -9.64 -4.02
CA GLU A 7 6.72 -9.12 -3.46
C GLU A 7 6.46 -7.79 -2.78
N MET A 8 7.18 -7.54 -1.71
CA MET A 8 7.17 -6.26 -1.03
C MET A 8 8.61 -5.79 -0.83
N GLU A 9 8.84 -4.51 -1.06
CA GLU A 9 10.14 -3.90 -0.86
C GLU A 9 9.97 -2.60 -0.08
N MET A 10 10.80 -2.41 0.95
CA MET A 10 10.86 -1.13 1.68
C MET A 10 12.11 -0.39 1.30
N ARG A 11 11.95 0.87 0.93
CA ARG A 11 13.07 1.78 0.65
C ARG A 11 12.95 2.98 1.57
N SER A 12 13.89 3.11 2.49
CA SER A 12 13.83 4.17 3.50
C SER A 12 14.94 5.18 3.27
N SER A 13 14.63 6.44 3.50
CA SER A 13 15.58 7.55 3.44
C SER A 13 15.18 8.56 4.49
N GLY A 14 16.03 8.76 5.50
CA GLY A 14 15.71 9.64 6.61
C GLY A 14 14.44 9.19 7.31
N ARG A 15 13.46 10.08 7.41
CA ARG A 15 12.19 9.80 8.08
C ARG A 15 11.08 9.43 7.11
N SER A 16 11.44 9.11 5.87
CA SER A 16 10.49 8.65 4.84
C SER A 16 10.76 7.21 4.48
N THR A 17 9.69 6.47 4.18
CA THR A 17 9.83 5.15 3.62
C THR A 17 8.83 4.96 2.48
N ARG A 18 9.26 4.21 1.47
CA ARG A 18 8.41 3.79 0.36
C ARG A 18 8.23 2.29 0.46
N VAL A 19 6.99 1.86 0.46
CA VAL A 19 6.62 0.45 0.49
C VAL A 19 6.10 0.10 -0.90
N VAL A 20 6.87 -0.67 -1.65
CA VAL A 20 6.49 -1.08 -3.00
C VAL A 20 5.85 -2.46 -2.93
N LEU A 21 4.61 -2.57 -3.42
CA LEU A 21 3.88 -3.83 -3.46
C LEU A 21 3.78 -4.27 -4.92
N ARG A 22 4.20 -5.51 -5.21
CA ARG A 22 4.20 -6.06 -6.57
C ARG A 22 3.43 -7.36 -6.62
N GLY A 23 2.76 -7.57 -7.73
CA GLY A 23 2.07 -8.83 -8.00
C GLY A 23 0.64 -8.84 -7.49
N GLU A 24 0.23 -9.95 -6.91
CA GLU A 24 -1.16 -10.15 -6.48
C GLU A 24 -1.30 -9.94 -4.98
N LEU A 25 -2.02 -8.90 -4.59
CA LEU A 25 -2.30 -8.63 -3.18
C LEU A 25 -3.61 -9.32 -2.80
N ASP A 26 -3.48 -10.56 -2.38
CA ASP A 26 -4.60 -11.43 -2.03
C ASP A 26 -4.42 -11.96 -0.61
N LEU A 27 -5.22 -12.97 -0.24
CA LEU A 27 -5.17 -13.55 1.10
C LEU A 27 -3.77 -14.05 1.44
N ALA A 28 -3.10 -14.76 0.53
CA ALA A 28 -1.77 -15.31 0.81
C ALA A 28 -0.77 -14.20 1.06
N ALA A 29 -0.80 -13.14 0.23
CA ALA A 29 0.08 -11.98 0.40
C ALA A 29 -0.22 -11.26 1.72
N ALA A 30 -1.50 -11.09 2.05
CA ALA A 30 -1.89 -10.41 3.29
C ALA A 30 -1.38 -11.17 4.52
N LEU A 31 -1.36 -12.50 4.46
CA LEU A 31 -0.81 -13.31 5.55
C LEU A 31 0.71 -13.12 5.68
N GLU A 32 1.41 -13.00 4.54
CA GLU A 32 2.84 -12.72 4.55
C GLU A 32 3.15 -11.34 5.15
N LEU A 33 2.22 -10.41 5.04
CA LEU A 33 2.39 -9.04 5.54
C LEU A 33 1.84 -8.86 6.95
N GLN A 34 1.49 -9.94 7.61
CA GLN A 34 0.81 -9.90 8.90
C GLN A 34 1.54 -9.07 9.94
N ASP A 35 2.88 -9.16 9.98
CA ASP A 35 3.69 -8.44 10.95
C ASP A 35 4.21 -7.10 10.44
N PHE A 36 3.88 -6.76 9.21
CA PHE A 36 4.44 -5.58 8.56
C PHE A 36 4.05 -4.27 9.26
N LEU A 37 2.81 -4.17 9.75
CA LEU A 37 2.38 -2.97 10.45
C LEU A 37 3.19 -2.74 11.74
N ALA A 38 3.57 -3.82 12.41
CA ALA A 38 4.42 -3.71 13.60
C ALA A 38 5.79 -3.17 13.24
N GLU A 39 6.37 -3.63 12.11
CA GLU A 39 7.65 -3.11 11.63
C GLU A 39 7.57 -1.63 11.30
N LEU A 40 6.50 -1.20 10.63
CA LEU A 40 6.30 0.22 10.33
C LEU A 40 6.17 1.04 11.61
N ASN A 41 5.44 0.52 12.58
CA ASN A 41 5.21 1.23 13.83
C ASN A 41 6.49 1.36 14.66
N ALA A 42 7.39 0.39 14.57
CA ALA A 42 8.67 0.43 15.26
C ALA A 42 9.64 1.45 14.65
N GLY A 43 9.43 1.82 13.39
CA GLY A 43 10.25 2.80 12.71
C GLY A 43 9.88 4.23 13.10
N THR A 44 10.79 5.16 12.80
CA THR A 44 10.58 6.57 13.10
C THR A 44 10.20 7.36 11.85
N PHE A 45 9.33 6.79 11.03
CA PHE A 45 8.94 7.41 9.77
C PHE A 45 7.81 8.42 9.98
N ASP A 46 7.98 9.61 9.42
CA ASP A 46 6.93 10.63 9.37
C ASP A 46 6.09 10.49 8.12
N ARG A 47 6.70 9.99 7.03
CA ARG A 47 6.07 9.87 5.74
C ARG A 47 6.20 8.45 5.22
N VAL A 48 5.08 7.89 4.80
CA VAL A 48 5.02 6.56 4.20
C VAL A 48 4.32 6.67 2.85
N VAL A 49 4.99 6.23 1.80
CA VAL A 49 4.40 6.14 0.45
C VAL A 49 4.18 4.68 0.14
N VAL A 50 2.92 4.30 -0.05
CA VAL A 50 2.58 2.93 -0.44
C VAL A 50 2.43 2.92 -1.97
N ASP A 51 3.37 2.27 -2.64
CA ASP A 51 3.44 2.27 -4.09
C ASP A 51 2.66 1.07 -4.64
N LEU A 52 1.53 1.36 -5.27
CA LEU A 52 0.61 0.35 -5.81
C LEU A 52 0.74 0.16 -7.32
N ARG A 53 1.68 0.86 -7.97
CA ARG A 53 1.76 0.87 -9.43
C ARG A 53 2.06 -0.49 -10.04
N GLU A 54 2.71 -1.36 -9.27
CA GLU A 54 3.12 -2.67 -9.76
C GLU A 54 2.22 -3.80 -9.25
N LEU A 55 1.09 -3.46 -8.63
CA LEU A 55 0.07 -4.47 -8.33
C LEU A 55 -0.68 -4.83 -9.60
N THR A 56 -0.84 -6.12 -9.84
CA THR A 56 -1.58 -6.64 -10.98
C THR A 56 -2.96 -7.17 -10.59
N PHE A 57 -3.18 -7.39 -9.30
CA PHE A 57 -4.44 -7.93 -8.80
C PHE A 57 -4.60 -7.56 -7.33
N ILE A 58 -5.84 -7.32 -6.93
CA ILE A 58 -6.19 -7.12 -5.52
C ILE A 58 -7.57 -7.76 -5.28
N ASP A 59 -7.71 -8.49 -4.17
CA ASP A 59 -9.00 -9.02 -3.76
C ASP A 59 -9.48 -8.31 -2.49
N SER A 60 -10.60 -8.76 -1.93
CA SER A 60 -11.16 -8.11 -0.74
C SER A 60 -10.22 -8.17 0.47
N THR A 61 -9.44 -9.23 0.59
CA THR A 61 -8.46 -9.34 1.68
C THR A 61 -7.33 -8.35 1.49
N GLY A 62 -6.86 -8.20 0.25
CA GLY A 62 -5.84 -7.20 -0.08
C GLY A 62 -6.36 -5.78 0.14
N MET A 63 -7.61 -5.53 -0.24
CA MET A 63 -8.22 -4.22 -0.01
C MET A 63 -8.34 -3.91 1.48
N ASN A 64 -8.68 -4.91 2.29
CA ASN A 64 -8.74 -4.75 3.74
C ASN A 64 -7.35 -4.42 4.31
N PHE A 65 -6.30 -5.06 3.78
CA PHE A 65 -4.94 -4.74 4.20
C PHE A 65 -4.58 -3.28 3.89
N ALA A 66 -4.90 -2.83 2.69
CA ALA A 66 -4.65 -1.43 2.30
C ALA A 66 -5.44 -0.45 3.18
N TYR A 67 -6.67 -0.80 3.50
CA TYR A 67 -7.50 -0.01 4.41
C TYR A 67 -6.86 0.09 5.80
N ARG A 68 -6.33 -1.01 6.31
CA ARG A 68 -5.67 -1.03 7.62
C ARG A 68 -4.40 -0.20 7.61
N LEU A 69 -3.65 -0.20 6.51
CA LEU A 69 -2.49 0.68 6.37
C LEU A 69 -2.90 2.15 6.45
N ASP A 70 -3.95 2.52 5.73
CA ASP A 70 -4.45 3.89 5.74
C ASP A 70 -4.85 4.32 7.16
N ARG A 71 -5.61 3.47 7.85
CA ARG A 71 -6.03 3.74 9.22
C ARG A 71 -4.84 3.88 10.16
N TRP A 72 -3.87 2.98 10.03
CA TRP A 72 -2.68 3.04 10.86
C TRP A 72 -1.96 4.38 10.70
N GLY A 73 -1.80 4.84 9.45
CA GLY A 73 -1.15 6.13 9.20
C GLY A 73 -1.88 7.29 9.87
N ARG A 74 -3.20 7.31 9.74
CA ARG A 74 -4.02 8.36 10.35
C ARG A 74 -3.94 8.35 11.87
N GLU A 75 -4.07 7.17 12.47
CA GLU A 75 -4.06 7.02 13.92
C GLU A 75 -2.68 7.31 14.52
N ALA A 76 -1.62 7.01 13.77
CA ALA A 76 -0.26 7.27 14.22
C ALA A 76 0.20 8.70 13.93
N GLY A 77 -0.64 9.53 13.31
CA GLY A 77 -0.29 10.90 12.97
C GLY A 77 0.78 11.01 11.89
N ARG A 78 0.91 10.01 11.04
CA ARG A 78 1.90 9.97 9.97
C ARG A 78 1.28 10.39 8.66
N SER A 79 2.11 10.90 7.74
CA SER A 79 1.66 11.19 6.39
C SER A 79 1.76 9.91 5.56
N LEU A 80 0.64 9.22 5.38
CA LEU A 80 0.59 8.01 4.56
C LEU A 80 -0.19 8.32 3.29
N VAL A 81 0.45 8.09 2.14
CA VAL A 81 -0.13 8.33 0.82
C VAL A 81 0.08 7.10 -0.05
N PHE A 82 -0.74 6.99 -1.09
CA PHE A 82 -0.66 5.89 -2.05
C PHE A 82 -0.35 6.46 -3.43
N THR A 83 0.39 5.71 -4.24
CA THR A 83 0.43 6.01 -5.67
C THR A 83 -0.81 5.40 -6.32
N ARG A 84 -1.25 5.97 -7.44
CA ARG A 84 -2.39 5.42 -8.17
C ARG A 84 -2.01 4.08 -8.79
N PRO A 85 -2.82 3.04 -8.57
CA PRO A 85 -2.57 1.75 -9.19
C PRO A 85 -3.01 1.74 -10.65
N THR A 86 -2.89 0.57 -11.29
CA THR A 86 -3.42 0.36 -12.64
C THR A 86 -4.93 0.61 -12.66
N PRO A 87 -5.51 0.92 -13.83
CA PRO A 87 -6.97 1.14 -13.92
C PRO A 87 -7.81 0.00 -13.36
N ASP A 88 -7.40 -1.26 -13.55
CA ASP A 88 -8.16 -2.40 -13.06
C ASP A 88 -8.18 -2.45 -11.53
N VAL A 89 -7.03 -2.24 -10.90
CA VAL A 89 -6.94 -2.24 -9.44
C VAL A 89 -7.68 -1.02 -8.88
N LEU A 90 -7.50 0.14 -9.52
CA LEU A 90 -8.18 1.36 -9.08
C LEU A 90 -9.70 1.20 -9.12
N ARG A 91 -10.22 0.56 -10.16
CA ARG A 91 -11.66 0.33 -10.27
C ARG A 91 -12.19 -0.49 -9.09
N LYS A 92 -11.45 -1.52 -8.69
CA LYS A 92 -11.85 -2.34 -7.54
C LYS A 92 -11.89 -1.50 -6.26
N LEU A 93 -10.91 -0.63 -6.08
CA LEU A 93 -10.90 0.28 -4.94
C LEU A 93 -12.07 1.26 -4.99
N GLU A 94 -12.41 1.74 -6.17
CA GLU A 94 -13.56 2.63 -6.36
C GLU A 94 -14.86 1.92 -6.00
N VAL A 95 -15.06 0.72 -6.49
CA VAL A 95 -16.28 -0.05 -6.21
C VAL A 95 -16.41 -0.34 -4.71
N ALA A 96 -15.31 -0.59 -4.04
CA ALA A 96 -15.30 -0.85 -2.60
C ALA A 96 -15.43 0.44 -1.76
N GLY A 97 -15.42 1.61 -2.38
CA GLY A 97 -15.49 2.88 -1.67
C GLY A 97 -14.19 3.33 -1.05
N LEU A 98 -13.10 2.63 -1.31
CA LEU A 98 -11.79 2.95 -0.71
C LEU A 98 -11.05 4.06 -1.46
N ALA A 99 -11.27 4.17 -2.76
CA ALA A 99 -10.55 5.17 -3.56
C ALA A 99 -10.84 6.60 -3.08
N GLN A 100 -12.00 6.83 -2.48
CA GLN A 100 -12.38 8.14 -1.95
C GLN A 100 -11.73 8.44 -0.61
N GLN A 101 -11.34 7.41 0.11
CA GLN A 101 -10.73 7.56 1.43
C GLN A 101 -9.21 7.68 1.35
N PHE A 102 -8.59 7.00 0.39
CA PHE A 102 -7.15 7.00 0.26
C PHE A 102 -6.65 8.32 -0.31
N ARG A 103 -5.54 8.80 0.24
CA ARG A 103 -4.86 9.96 -0.32
C ARG A 103 -3.89 9.48 -1.39
N PHE A 104 -4.22 9.74 -2.64
CA PHE A 104 -3.33 9.42 -3.75
C PHE A 104 -2.45 10.62 -4.07
N ILE A 105 -1.17 10.36 -4.34
CA ILE A 105 -0.27 11.40 -4.82
C ILE A 105 -0.20 11.34 -6.34
N GLU A 106 -0.07 12.51 -6.94
CA GLU A 106 0.11 12.60 -8.39
C GLU A 106 1.57 12.26 -8.73
N PRO A 107 1.82 11.74 -9.95
CA PRO A 107 3.20 11.40 -10.34
C PRO A 107 4.20 12.54 -10.18
N ASP A 108 3.76 13.78 -10.41
CA ASP A 108 4.62 14.96 -10.30
C ASP A 108 5.00 15.27 -8.84
N ASP A 109 4.19 14.82 -7.89
CA ASP A 109 4.41 15.04 -6.46
C ASP A 109 5.17 13.88 -5.83
N ASP A 110 5.41 12.81 -6.59
CA ASP A 110 6.08 11.61 -6.11
C ASP A 110 7.59 11.75 -6.29
N VAL A 111 8.18 12.57 -5.46
CA VAL A 111 9.64 12.69 -5.41
C VAL A 111 10.19 11.68 -4.44
N ALA A 112 11.08 10.87 -4.96
CA ALA A 112 11.68 9.79 -4.18
C ALA A 112 12.55 10.34 -3.04
#